data_e79024d10ee8452db58ac17e45adfc25
#
_entry.id   e79024d10ee8452db58ac17e45adfc25
#
_cell.length_a   1.000
_cell.length_b   1.000
_cell.length_c   1.000
_cell.angle_alpha   90.00
_cell.angle_beta   90.00
_cell.angle_gamma   90.00
#
_symmetry.space_group_name_H-M   'P 1'
#
loop_
_entity.id
_entity.type
_entity.pdbx_description
1 polymer ?
#
loop_
_entity_poly.entity_id
_entity_poly.type
_entity_poly.pdbx_seq_one_letter_code
_entity_poly.pdbx_strand_id
1 'polypeptide(L)'
;MRPTIAFDRLGDGPPLILVLGAFNTRLEGAPLAAALAKHHTVFNYDRRGRGGSGDSAPYAVEREVEDLDGLVQRAGGNASVFGFSSGAALALHAALAGLSIEKLALFDLPLTPQPPPNRPDHAAALTALVDAGRRGDAVEYFQRQMVGLPEPVVAQLRHAPFRPALEAMAHTLVYEARILGDGALHAERVRALATPTLAIAAGAAPPFMRATAEALAAALPNGRALVLDGATHDLVPGVLAPPLLAFFA
;
A
#
# COMPACT_ATOMS: atom_id res chain seq x y z
N MET A 1 17.52 15.11 -7.75
CA MET A 1 17.54 14.03 -8.76
C MET A 1 16.54 12.98 -8.34
N ARG A 2 15.71 12.44 -9.23
CA ARG A 2 14.78 11.35 -8.87
C ARG A 2 15.59 10.08 -8.61
N PRO A 3 15.28 9.28 -7.57
CA PRO A 3 15.96 8.02 -7.34
C PRO A 3 15.60 7.01 -8.45
N THR A 4 16.50 6.06 -8.69
CA THR A 4 16.18 4.92 -9.54
C THR A 4 15.18 4.02 -8.84
N ILE A 5 14.08 3.68 -9.49
CA ILE A 5 13.07 2.74 -9.00
C ILE A 5 13.31 1.38 -9.61
N ALA A 6 13.58 0.39 -8.76
CA ALA A 6 13.78 -1.00 -9.18
C ALA A 6 12.43 -1.69 -9.34
N PHE A 7 12.25 -2.41 -10.45
CA PHE A 7 11.04 -3.16 -10.73
C PHE A 7 11.32 -4.40 -11.59
N ASP A 8 10.44 -5.38 -11.48
CA ASP A 8 10.35 -6.51 -12.38
C ASP A 8 9.14 -6.31 -13.31
N ARG A 9 9.32 -6.63 -14.60
CA ARG A 9 8.26 -6.66 -15.59
C ARG A 9 8.01 -8.10 -16.04
N LEU A 10 6.79 -8.61 -15.82
CA LEU A 10 6.44 -9.99 -16.10
C LEU A 10 5.17 -10.05 -16.96
N GLY A 11 5.13 -11.04 -17.85
CA GLY A 11 3.97 -11.33 -18.70
C GLY A 11 3.79 -10.34 -19.85
N ASP A 12 2.73 -10.59 -20.63
CA ASP A 12 2.29 -9.80 -21.77
C ASP A 12 0.76 -9.62 -21.68
N GLY A 13 0.28 -8.40 -21.92
CA GLY A 13 -1.13 -8.04 -21.81
C GLY A 13 -1.31 -6.62 -21.29
N PRO A 14 -2.54 -6.21 -20.89
CA PRO A 14 -2.79 -4.90 -20.32
C PRO A 14 -1.89 -4.63 -19.10
N PRO A 15 -1.37 -3.39 -18.96
CA PRO A 15 -0.43 -3.08 -17.89
C PRO A 15 -1.11 -3.03 -16.51
N LEU A 16 -0.46 -3.62 -15.51
CA LEU A 16 -0.88 -3.66 -14.11
C LEU A 16 0.30 -3.37 -13.20
N ILE A 17 0.18 -2.38 -12.32
CA ILE A 17 1.24 -2.00 -11.37
C ILE A 17 0.83 -2.44 -9.97
N LEU A 18 1.74 -3.10 -9.23
CA LEU A 18 1.53 -3.52 -7.85
C LEU A 18 2.19 -2.53 -6.89
N VAL A 19 1.40 -1.85 -6.06
CA VAL A 19 1.85 -0.90 -5.03
C VAL A 19 1.73 -1.56 -3.66
N LEU A 20 2.86 -2.04 -3.11
CA LEU A 20 2.87 -2.83 -1.89
C LEU A 20 2.93 -1.97 -0.62
N GLY A 21 2.55 -2.57 0.50
CA GLY A 21 2.46 -1.91 1.80
C GLY A 21 3.78 -1.78 2.55
N ALA A 22 3.68 -1.44 3.84
CA ALA A 22 4.80 -1.33 4.75
C ALA A 22 5.60 -2.65 4.81
N PHE A 23 6.92 -2.54 4.94
CA PHE A 23 7.85 -3.67 5.00
C PHE A 23 7.89 -4.60 3.79
N ASN A 24 7.12 -4.32 2.73
CA ASN A 24 7.18 -5.11 1.52
C ASN A 24 8.18 -4.53 0.52
N THR A 25 8.83 -5.46 -0.16
CA THR A 25 9.60 -5.25 -1.38
C THR A 25 8.93 -6.03 -2.52
N ARG A 26 9.46 -5.93 -3.72
CA ARG A 26 8.98 -6.74 -4.85
C ARG A 26 9.12 -8.26 -4.61
N LEU A 27 9.93 -8.70 -3.63
CA LEU A 27 10.06 -10.12 -3.29
C LEU A 27 8.77 -10.68 -2.71
N GLU A 28 8.14 -9.93 -1.78
CA GLU A 28 6.85 -10.31 -1.20
C GLU A 28 5.72 -10.25 -2.24
N GLY A 29 5.82 -9.37 -3.23
CA GLY A 29 4.87 -9.26 -4.34
C GLY A 29 5.04 -10.30 -5.44
N ALA A 30 6.21 -10.94 -5.54
CA ALA A 30 6.55 -11.80 -6.67
C ALA A 30 5.58 -12.96 -6.92
N PRO A 31 5.07 -13.68 -5.91
CA PRO A 31 4.10 -14.76 -6.14
C PRO A 31 2.78 -14.25 -6.74
N LEU A 32 2.26 -13.10 -6.27
CA LEU A 32 1.05 -12.50 -6.83
C LEU A 32 1.30 -11.95 -8.23
N ALA A 33 2.44 -11.29 -8.45
CA ALA A 33 2.84 -10.81 -9.77
C ALA A 33 2.90 -11.94 -10.79
N ALA A 34 3.50 -13.09 -10.44
CA ALA A 34 3.55 -14.26 -11.31
C ALA A 34 2.16 -14.85 -11.65
N ALA A 35 1.23 -14.83 -10.69
CA ALA A 35 -0.14 -15.28 -10.93
C ALA A 35 -0.88 -14.34 -11.90
N LEU A 36 -0.75 -13.04 -11.74
CA LEU A 36 -1.40 -12.01 -12.57
C LEU A 36 -0.74 -11.88 -13.96
N ALA A 37 0.56 -12.16 -14.06
CA ALA A 37 1.32 -12.09 -15.31
C ALA A 37 0.87 -13.08 -16.41
N LYS A 38 0.00 -14.02 -16.07
CA LYS A 38 -0.64 -14.91 -17.05
C LYS A 38 -1.61 -14.17 -17.98
N HIS A 39 -2.08 -12.99 -17.56
CA HIS A 39 -3.10 -12.22 -18.30
C HIS A 39 -2.74 -10.73 -18.44
N HIS A 40 -1.71 -10.26 -17.73
CA HIS A 40 -1.31 -8.85 -17.68
C HIS A 40 0.21 -8.68 -17.85
N THR A 41 0.63 -7.50 -18.28
CA THR A 41 2.01 -7.05 -18.10
C THR A 41 2.12 -6.45 -16.70
N VAL A 42 2.68 -7.19 -15.76
CA VAL A 42 2.76 -6.79 -14.35
C VAL A 42 4.07 -6.06 -14.07
N PHE A 43 3.98 -4.86 -13.50
CA PHE A 43 5.09 -4.09 -12.93
C PHE A 43 5.06 -4.26 -11.41
N ASN A 44 5.98 -5.06 -10.89
CA ASN A 44 6.16 -5.28 -9.45
C ASN A 44 7.43 -4.54 -9.02
N TYR A 45 7.30 -3.51 -8.16
CA TYR A 45 8.40 -2.60 -7.87
C TYR A 45 8.69 -2.45 -6.38
N ASP A 46 9.92 -2.09 -6.09
CA ASP A 46 10.32 -1.63 -4.77
C ASP A 46 9.97 -0.15 -4.64
N ARG A 47 9.16 0.22 -3.67
CA ARG A 47 8.93 1.63 -3.34
C ARG A 47 10.24 2.27 -2.89
N ARG A 48 10.35 3.61 -3.01
CA ARG A 48 11.58 4.33 -2.62
C ARG A 48 12.05 3.98 -1.21
N GLY A 49 13.37 3.92 -1.01
CA GLY A 49 14.01 3.56 0.24
C GLY A 49 13.94 2.08 0.60
N ARG A 50 13.47 1.20 -0.31
CA ARG A 50 13.32 -0.25 -0.07
C ARG A 50 13.97 -1.06 -1.18
N GLY A 51 14.37 -2.28 -0.83
CA GLY A 51 14.90 -3.25 -1.79
C GLY A 51 16.01 -2.70 -2.64
N GLY A 52 15.84 -2.76 -3.96
CA GLY A 52 16.78 -2.23 -4.96
C GLY A 52 16.51 -0.79 -5.38
N SER A 53 15.48 -0.14 -4.86
CA SER A 53 15.16 1.25 -5.16
C SER A 53 16.02 2.22 -4.35
N GLY A 54 16.43 3.32 -5.00
CA GLY A 54 17.07 4.43 -4.33
C GLY A 54 16.12 5.22 -3.44
N ASP A 55 16.68 6.17 -2.71
CA ASP A 55 15.95 7.10 -1.87
C ASP A 55 16.43 8.55 -2.07
N SER A 56 15.64 9.52 -1.63
CA SER A 56 16.02 10.94 -1.67
C SER A 56 15.30 11.76 -0.61
N ALA A 57 16.06 12.51 0.16
CA ALA A 57 15.53 13.48 1.11
C ALA A 57 15.28 14.85 0.43
N PRO A 58 14.38 15.67 0.98
CA PRO A 58 13.37 15.31 1.96
C PRO A 58 12.27 14.43 1.36
N TYR A 59 11.70 13.53 2.15
CA TYR A 59 10.55 12.74 1.72
C TYR A 59 9.27 13.58 1.63
N ALA A 60 8.48 13.31 0.59
CA ALA A 60 7.10 13.79 0.44
C ALA A 60 6.28 12.72 -0.29
N VAL A 61 4.97 12.65 0.02
CA VAL A 61 4.06 11.67 -0.61
C VAL A 61 3.99 11.88 -2.13
N GLU A 62 4.02 13.12 -2.57
CA GLU A 62 4.01 13.53 -3.98
C GLU A 62 5.18 12.92 -4.75
N ARG A 63 6.32 12.70 -4.10
CA ARG A 63 7.48 12.05 -4.74
C ARG A 63 7.27 10.56 -4.99
N GLU A 64 6.51 9.88 -4.14
CA GLU A 64 6.11 8.48 -4.43
C GLU A 64 5.01 8.43 -5.51
N VAL A 65 4.12 9.42 -5.55
CA VAL A 65 3.17 9.58 -6.65
C VAL A 65 3.92 9.81 -7.98
N GLU A 66 4.98 10.61 -7.99
CA GLU A 66 5.83 10.80 -9.16
C GLU A 66 6.57 9.52 -9.57
N ASP A 67 7.00 8.68 -8.62
CA ASP A 67 7.64 7.39 -8.91
C ASP A 67 6.64 6.46 -9.60
N LEU A 68 5.39 6.42 -9.10
CA LEU A 68 4.31 5.65 -9.70
C LEU A 68 3.94 6.17 -11.10
N ASP A 69 3.89 7.50 -11.29
CA ASP A 69 3.71 8.09 -12.61
C ASP A 69 4.82 7.63 -13.58
N GLY A 70 6.07 7.63 -13.13
CA GLY A 70 7.19 7.11 -13.91
C GLY A 70 7.02 5.66 -14.36
N LEU A 71 6.37 4.82 -13.55
CA LEU A 71 6.03 3.44 -13.92
C LEU A 71 4.83 3.40 -14.89
N VAL A 72 3.80 4.24 -14.70
CA VAL A 72 2.68 4.40 -15.63
C VAL A 72 3.19 4.81 -17.03
N GLN A 73 4.12 5.77 -17.10
CA GLN A 73 4.73 6.18 -18.38
C GLN A 73 5.50 5.02 -19.05
N ARG A 74 6.24 4.21 -18.28
CA ARG A 74 6.92 3.01 -18.80
C ARG A 74 5.96 1.91 -19.23
N ALA A 75 4.75 1.90 -18.66
CA ALA A 75 3.67 0.99 -19.02
C ALA A 75 2.91 1.39 -20.29
N GLY A 76 3.22 2.56 -20.87
CA GLY A 76 2.57 3.08 -22.08
C GLY A 76 1.67 4.29 -21.85
N GLY A 77 1.76 4.93 -20.67
CA GLY A 77 1.02 6.17 -20.34
C GLY A 77 -0.33 5.93 -19.65
N ASN A 78 -0.77 4.68 -19.51
CA ASN A 78 -1.96 4.27 -18.75
C ASN A 78 -1.73 2.87 -18.18
N ALA A 79 -2.24 2.59 -16.97
CA ALA A 79 -2.14 1.27 -16.37
C ALA A 79 -3.25 1.06 -15.33
N SER A 80 -3.65 -0.18 -15.13
CA SER A 80 -4.38 -0.57 -13.92
C SER A 80 -3.44 -0.62 -12.71
N VAL A 81 -3.97 -0.36 -11.52
CA VAL A 81 -3.16 -0.32 -10.29
C VAL A 81 -3.81 -1.19 -9.21
N PHE A 82 -3.02 -2.05 -8.60
CA PHE A 82 -3.38 -2.75 -7.36
C PHE A 82 -2.57 -2.17 -6.21
N GLY A 83 -3.23 -1.72 -5.17
CA GLY A 83 -2.62 -1.25 -3.92
C GLY A 83 -2.92 -2.19 -2.75
N PHE A 84 -1.92 -2.48 -1.93
CA PHE A 84 -2.05 -3.29 -0.72
C PHE A 84 -1.68 -2.49 0.52
N SER A 85 -2.54 -2.51 1.56
CA SER A 85 -2.28 -1.86 2.86
C SER A 85 -1.96 -0.36 2.68
N SER A 86 -0.86 0.16 3.22
CA SER A 86 -0.41 1.54 2.99
C SER A 86 -0.11 1.84 1.51
N GLY A 87 0.24 0.82 0.71
CA GLY A 87 0.33 0.93 -0.74
C GLY A 87 -1.03 1.20 -1.40
N ALA A 88 -2.13 0.72 -0.79
CA ALA A 88 -3.49 1.09 -1.24
C ALA A 88 -3.77 2.58 -0.99
N ALA A 89 -3.32 3.13 0.15
CA ALA A 89 -3.43 4.56 0.40
C ALA A 89 -2.60 5.38 -0.59
N LEU A 90 -1.37 4.96 -0.89
CA LEU A 90 -0.53 5.61 -1.90
C LEU A 90 -1.18 5.56 -3.30
N ALA A 91 -1.72 4.41 -3.71
CA ALA A 91 -2.43 4.28 -4.98
C ALA A 91 -3.67 5.18 -5.06
N LEU A 92 -4.40 5.33 -3.95
CA LEU A 92 -5.51 6.28 -3.85
C LEU A 92 -5.03 7.74 -3.97
N HIS A 93 -3.93 8.11 -3.30
CA HIS A 93 -3.30 9.44 -3.47
C HIS A 93 -2.93 9.70 -4.93
N ALA A 94 -2.35 8.72 -5.62
CA ALA A 94 -1.98 8.84 -7.02
C ALA A 94 -3.21 9.05 -7.93
N ALA A 95 -4.27 8.29 -7.70
CA ALA A 95 -5.53 8.45 -8.43
C ALA A 95 -6.16 9.84 -8.22
N LEU A 96 -6.17 10.33 -6.96
CA LEU A 96 -6.65 11.66 -6.60
C LEU A 96 -5.76 12.79 -7.14
N ALA A 97 -4.48 12.53 -7.36
CA ALA A 97 -3.56 13.46 -8.03
C ALA A 97 -3.73 13.47 -9.57
N GLY A 98 -4.63 12.65 -10.12
CA GLY A 98 -4.94 12.62 -11.55
C GLY A 98 -4.01 11.77 -12.40
N LEU A 99 -3.29 10.80 -11.81
CA LEU A 99 -2.54 9.83 -12.61
C LEU A 99 -3.47 9.05 -13.54
N SER A 100 -2.96 8.71 -14.72
CA SER A 100 -3.71 7.93 -15.72
C SER A 100 -3.83 6.48 -15.27
N ILE A 101 -4.84 6.21 -14.42
CA ILE A 101 -5.15 4.88 -13.89
C ILE A 101 -6.46 4.39 -14.52
N GLU A 102 -6.39 3.27 -15.22
CA GLU A 102 -7.53 2.68 -15.93
C GLU A 102 -8.54 2.05 -14.96
N LYS A 103 -8.05 1.19 -14.07
CA LYS A 103 -8.83 0.56 -12.99
C LYS A 103 -7.98 0.52 -11.72
N LEU A 104 -8.62 0.67 -10.57
CA LEU A 104 -7.95 0.72 -9.26
C LEU A 104 -8.50 -0.36 -8.33
N ALA A 105 -7.66 -1.27 -7.85
CA ALA A 105 -8.04 -2.22 -6.80
C ALA A 105 -7.24 -1.92 -5.53
N LEU A 106 -7.93 -1.79 -4.40
CA LEU A 106 -7.35 -1.42 -3.10
C LEU A 106 -7.67 -2.51 -2.08
N PHE A 107 -6.65 -3.23 -1.63
CA PHE A 107 -6.78 -4.31 -0.67
C PHE A 107 -6.35 -3.86 0.72
N ASP A 108 -7.26 -4.01 1.68
CA ASP A 108 -7.08 -3.68 3.09
C ASP A 108 -6.53 -2.25 3.30
N LEU A 109 -7.21 -1.27 2.72
CA LEU A 109 -6.88 0.15 2.86
C LEU A 109 -6.96 0.58 4.33
N PRO A 110 -5.84 0.99 4.99
CA PRO A 110 -5.81 1.25 6.43
C PRO A 110 -6.18 2.71 6.78
N LEU A 111 -7.23 3.21 6.15
CA LEU A 111 -7.90 4.45 6.51
C LEU A 111 -9.22 4.13 7.22
N THR A 112 -9.84 5.10 7.87
CA THR A 112 -11.13 4.89 8.52
C THR A 112 -12.10 6.03 8.22
N PRO A 113 -13.39 5.74 8.00
CA PRO A 113 -14.41 6.79 7.85
C PRO A 113 -14.55 7.67 9.09
N GLN A 114 -14.21 7.13 10.25
CA GLN A 114 -14.33 7.80 11.55
C GLN A 114 -13.02 7.65 12.34
N PRO A 115 -12.00 8.47 12.05
CA PRO A 115 -10.75 8.42 12.80
C PRO A 115 -10.99 8.85 14.26
N PRO A 116 -10.28 8.24 15.22
CA PRO A 116 -10.37 8.66 16.61
C PRO A 116 -9.94 10.12 16.76
N PRO A 117 -10.63 10.92 17.58
CA PRO A 117 -10.15 12.24 17.95
C PRO A 117 -8.79 12.11 18.65
N ASN A 118 -7.91 13.07 18.49
CA ASN A 118 -6.59 13.10 19.11
C ASN A 118 -5.64 11.97 18.68
N ARG A 119 -5.65 11.60 17.41
CA ARG A 119 -4.68 10.67 16.87
C ARG A 119 -3.26 11.22 17.07
N PRO A 120 -2.29 10.41 17.55
CA PRO A 120 -0.90 10.83 17.68
C PRO A 120 -0.29 11.23 16.33
N ASP A 121 0.63 12.18 16.34
CA ASP A 121 1.48 12.45 15.17
C ASP A 121 2.51 11.32 15.03
N HIS A 122 2.10 10.25 14.33
CA HIS A 122 2.94 9.09 14.10
C HIS A 122 4.17 9.44 13.25
N ALA A 123 4.08 10.42 12.36
CA ALA A 123 5.21 10.82 11.53
C ALA A 123 6.29 11.51 12.38
N ALA A 124 5.91 12.40 13.28
CA ALA A 124 6.85 13.03 14.20
C ALA A 124 7.49 12.01 15.15
N ALA A 125 6.70 11.11 15.74
CA ALA A 125 7.21 10.08 16.65
C ALA A 125 8.21 9.14 15.96
N LEU A 126 7.88 8.64 14.76
CA LEU A 126 8.77 7.78 13.98
C LEU A 126 10.03 8.51 13.51
N THR A 127 9.90 9.78 13.10
CA THR A 127 11.07 10.62 12.74
C THR A 127 12.04 10.72 13.91
N ALA A 128 11.56 11.03 15.10
CA ALA A 128 12.40 11.11 16.29
C ALA A 128 13.15 9.82 16.61
N LEU A 129 12.49 8.68 16.44
CA LEU A 129 13.11 7.35 16.64
C LEU A 129 14.18 7.04 15.59
N VAL A 130 13.88 7.33 14.32
CA VAL A 130 14.81 7.09 13.20
C VAL A 130 16.03 7.99 13.30
N ASP A 131 15.86 9.27 13.57
CA ASP A 131 16.95 10.25 13.72
C ASP A 131 17.85 9.91 14.91
N ALA A 132 17.29 9.33 15.97
CA ALA A 132 18.05 8.80 17.11
C ALA A 132 18.75 7.46 16.84
N GLY A 133 18.65 6.90 15.63
CA GLY A 133 19.19 5.58 15.28
C GLY A 133 18.46 4.39 15.92
N ARG A 134 17.32 4.61 16.58
CA ARG A 134 16.51 3.63 17.30
C ARG A 134 15.59 2.83 16.36
N ARG A 135 16.18 2.19 15.34
CA ARG A 135 15.43 1.51 14.27
C ARG A 135 14.53 0.40 14.80
N GLY A 136 14.99 -0.38 15.77
CA GLY A 136 14.20 -1.42 16.42
C GLY A 136 12.95 -0.86 17.10
N ASP A 137 13.10 0.25 17.81
CA ASP A 137 11.98 0.91 18.50
C ASP A 137 10.99 1.51 17.50
N ALA A 138 11.47 2.03 16.35
CA ALA A 138 10.60 2.52 15.28
C ALA A 138 9.75 1.39 14.69
N VAL A 139 10.32 0.20 14.46
CA VAL A 139 9.58 -0.99 14.02
C VAL A 139 8.52 -1.38 15.03
N GLU A 140 8.86 -1.46 16.33
CA GLU A 140 7.91 -1.80 17.38
C GLU A 140 6.82 -0.75 17.57
N TYR A 141 7.19 0.55 17.49
CA TYR A 141 6.22 1.63 17.50
C TYR A 141 5.18 1.46 16.38
N PHE A 142 5.65 1.22 15.16
CA PHE A 142 4.76 1.00 14.01
C PHE A 142 3.84 -0.19 14.23
N GLN A 143 4.39 -1.32 14.67
CA GLN A 143 3.64 -2.54 14.95
C GLN A 143 2.56 -2.33 16.02
N ARG A 144 2.86 -1.61 17.12
CA ARG A 144 1.90 -1.35 18.20
C ARG A 144 0.91 -0.26 17.85
N GLN A 145 1.39 0.89 17.39
CA GLN A 145 0.58 2.12 17.31
C GLN A 145 -0.16 2.27 15.99
N MET A 146 0.39 1.72 14.90
CA MET A 146 -0.21 1.88 13.57
C MET A 146 -0.85 0.59 13.07
N VAL A 147 -0.25 -0.58 13.34
CA VAL A 147 -0.83 -1.88 12.99
C VAL A 147 -1.77 -2.39 14.07
N GLY A 148 -1.53 -2.03 15.34
CA GLY A 148 -2.35 -2.46 16.48
C GLY A 148 -2.03 -3.88 16.97
N LEU A 149 -0.79 -4.36 16.77
CA LEU A 149 -0.39 -5.69 17.25
C LEU A 149 -0.32 -5.71 18.80
N PRO A 150 -0.80 -6.79 19.43
CA PRO A 150 -0.68 -6.99 20.87
C PRO A 150 0.78 -7.05 21.32
N GLU A 151 1.07 -6.54 22.52
CA GLU A 151 2.43 -6.51 23.09
C GLU A 151 3.14 -7.88 23.08
N PRO A 152 2.50 -9.01 23.42
CA PRO A 152 3.17 -10.31 23.34
C PRO A 152 3.62 -10.69 21.93
N VAL A 153 2.85 -10.30 20.90
CA VAL A 153 3.20 -10.54 19.50
C VAL A 153 4.39 -9.70 19.10
N VAL A 154 4.40 -8.40 19.44
CA VAL A 154 5.54 -7.52 19.17
C VAL A 154 6.81 -8.01 19.83
N ALA A 155 6.73 -8.43 21.11
CA ALA A 155 7.86 -9.01 21.86
C ALA A 155 8.40 -10.28 21.17
N GLN A 156 7.53 -11.14 20.65
CA GLN A 156 7.93 -12.32 19.89
C GLN A 156 8.61 -11.95 18.56
N LEU A 157 8.06 -10.98 17.83
CA LEU A 157 8.61 -10.50 16.55
C LEU A 157 9.99 -9.86 16.69
N ARG A 158 10.35 -9.37 17.88
CA ARG A 158 11.69 -8.83 18.17
C ARG A 158 12.79 -9.84 17.91
N HIS A 159 12.51 -11.11 18.10
CA HIS A 159 13.46 -12.22 17.94
C HIS A 159 13.29 -13.00 16.63
N ALA A 160 12.42 -12.52 15.73
CA ALA A 160 12.17 -13.17 14.46
C ALA A 160 13.39 -13.07 13.51
N PRO A 161 13.71 -14.11 12.71
CA PRO A 161 14.84 -14.10 11.79
C PRO A 161 14.82 -12.95 10.78
N PHE A 162 13.64 -12.46 10.42
CA PHE A 162 13.45 -11.34 9.48
C PHE A 162 13.55 -9.95 10.14
N ARG A 163 13.70 -9.87 11.48
CA ARG A 163 13.76 -8.59 12.20
C ARG A 163 14.83 -7.63 11.64
N PRO A 164 16.08 -8.06 11.32
CA PRO A 164 17.08 -7.17 10.75
C PRO A 164 16.63 -6.52 9.42
N ALA A 165 15.86 -7.24 8.58
CA ALA A 165 15.34 -6.70 7.36
C ALA A 165 14.29 -5.59 7.61
N LEU A 166 13.42 -5.75 8.62
CA LEU A 166 12.48 -4.70 9.02
C LEU A 166 13.21 -3.46 9.53
N GLU A 167 14.24 -3.63 10.34
CA GLU A 167 15.03 -2.52 10.87
C GLU A 167 15.83 -1.79 9.78
N ALA A 168 16.30 -2.50 8.76
CA ALA A 168 16.95 -1.89 7.61
C ALA A 168 16.03 -0.90 6.88
N MET A 169 14.71 -1.18 6.86
CA MET A 169 13.68 -0.34 6.25
C MET A 169 12.99 0.63 7.22
N ALA A 170 13.41 0.72 8.49
CA ALA A 170 12.71 1.47 9.52
C ALA A 170 12.49 2.96 9.17
N HIS A 171 13.40 3.58 8.40
CA HIS A 171 13.26 4.96 7.94
C HIS A 171 12.01 5.16 7.05
N THR A 172 11.61 4.13 6.29
CA THR A 172 10.42 4.20 5.45
C THR A 172 9.11 4.17 6.23
N LEU A 173 9.14 3.84 7.53
CA LEU A 173 7.94 3.91 8.38
C LEU A 173 7.45 5.35 8.59
N VAL A 174 8.36 6.32 8.52
CA VAL A 174 8.00 7.75 8.48
C VAL A 174 7.18 8.03 7.20
N TYR A 175 7.53 7.39 6.08
CA TYR A 175 6.80 7.54 4.82
C TYR A 175 5.39 6.99 4.93
N GLU A 176 5.23 5.79 5.54
CA GLU A 176 3.93 5.20 5.80
C GLU A 176 3.04 6.12 6.64
N ALA A 177 3.60 6.68 7.71
CA ALA A 177 2.85 7.60 8.57
C ALA A 177 2.40 8.85 7.82
N ARG A 178 3.22 9.39 6.92
CA ARG A 178 2.86 10.55 6.08
C ARG A 178 1.84 10.22 5.02
N ILE A 179 1.91 9.02 4.39
CA ILE A 179 0.91 8.55 3.44
C ILE A 179 -0.46 8.40 4.10
N LEU A 180 -0.49 7.85 5.30
CA LEU A 180 -1.74 7.63 6.04
C LEU A 180 -2.27 8.93 6.68
N GLY A 181 -1.43 9.94 6.89
CA GLY A 181 -1.82 11.25 7.40
C GLY A 181 -2.61 11.16 8.71
N ASP A 182 -3.78 11.79 8.73
CA ASP A 182 -4.71 11.74 9.86
C ASP A 182 -5.46 10.39 10.00
N GLY A 183 -5.26 9.48 9.06
CA GLY A 183 -5.90 8.16 9.02
C GLY A 183 -7.36 8.18 8.58
N ALA A 184 -7.87 9.34 8.13
CA ALA A 184 -9.24 9.48 7.69
C ALA A 184 -9.43 9.09 6.23
N LEU A 185 -10.55 8.41 5.96
CA LEU A 185 -11.08 8.33 4.62
C LEU A 185 -11.92 9.58 4.34
N HIS A 186 -11.34 10.55 3.64
CA HIS A 186 -12.03 11.79 3.25
C HIS A 186 -13.00 11.53 2.10
N ALA A 187 -14.23 11.08 2.40
CA ALA A 187 -15.22 10.67 1.42
C ALA A 187 -15.55 11.78 0.39
N GLU A 188 -15.53 13.05 0.79
CA GLU A 188 -15.75 14.19 -0.10
C GLU A 188 -14.66 14.33 -1.16
N ARG A 189 -13.42 13.95 -0.85
CA ARG A 189 -12.29 14.01 -1.81
C ARG A 189 -12.37 12.91 -2.85
N VAL A 190 -12.86 11.73 -2.49
CA VAL A 190 -12.91 10.59 -3.41
C VAL A 190 -14.11 10.64 -4.35
N ARG A 191 -15.15 11.43 -4.05
CA ARG A 191 -16.36 11.56 -4.88
C ARG A 191 -16.10 12.00 -6.32
N ALA A 192 -15.04 12.75 -6.55
CA ALA A 192 -14.65 13.22 -7.88
C ALA A 192 -13.86 12.17 -8.70
N LEU A 193 -13.46 11.07 -8.08
CA LEU A 193 -12.66 10.03 -8.74
C LEU A 193 -13.57 9.14 -9.59
N ALA A 194 -13.51 9.31 -10.90
CA ALA A 194 -14.31 8.53 -11.85
C ALA A 194 -13.71 7.15 -12.19
N THR A 195 -12.45 6.89 -11.80
CA THR A 195 -11.75 5.63 -12.04
C THR A 195 -12.54 4.46 -11.44
N PRO A 196 -12.89 3.41 -12.22
CA PRO A 196 -13.49 2.20 -11.67
C PRO A 196 -12.63 1.64 -10.55
N THR A 197 -13.21 1.50 -9.35
CA THR A 197 -12.45 1.13 -8.15
C THR A 197 -13.08 -0.05 -7.43
N LEU A 198 -12.26 -1.05 -7.12
CA LEU A 198 -12.59 -2.21 -6.29
C LEU A 198 -11.92 -2.07 -4.93
N ALA A 199 -12.71 -1.82 -3.88
CA ALA A 199 -12.24 -1.81 -2.50
C ALA A 199 -12.40 -3.22 -1.91
N ILE A 200 -11.29 -3.84 -1.52
CA ILE A 200 -11.24 -5.23 -1.03
C ILE A 200 -10.86 -5.23 0.43
N ALA A 201 -11.61 -5.98 1.25
CA ALA A 201 -11.25 -6.25 2.64
C ALA A 201 -11.08 -7.76 2.85
N ALA A 202 -10.03 -8.16 3.57
CA ALA A 202 -9.88 -9.52 4.05
C ALA A 202 -10.91 -9.80 5.16
N GLY A 203 -11.52 -10.99 5.14
CA GLY A 203 -12.54 -11.37 6.12
C GLY A 203 -12.01 -11.45 7.56
N ALA A 204 -10.72 -11.77 7.73
CA ALA A 204 -10.02 -11.80 9.02
C ALA A 204 -9.33 -10.48 9.39
N ALA A 205 -9.40 -9.44 8.55
CA ALA A 205 -8.84 -8.13 8.86
C ALA A 205 -9.64 -7.43 9.98
N PRO A 206 -9.05 -6.44 10.67
CA PRO A 206 -9.77 -5.63 11.64
C PRO A 206 -11.06 -5.04 11.05
N PRO A 207 -12.17 -4.98 11.82
CA PRO A 207 -13.48 -4.57 11.31
C PRO A 207 -13.51 -3.20 10.62
N PHE A 208 -12.62 -2.28 11.02
CA PHE A 208 -12.55 -0.97 10.38
C PHE A 208 -12.14 -1.05 8.90
N MET A 209 -11.32 -2.02 8.49
CA MET A 209 -10.91 -2.17 7.08
C MET A 209 -12.08 -2.56 6.18
N ARG A 210 -12.99 -3.40 6.67
CA ARG A 210 -14.24 -3.70 5.98
C ARG A 210 -15.13 -2.44 5.88
N ALA A 211 -15.32 -1.74 7.01
CA ALA A 211 -16.08 -0.49 7.01
C ALA A 211 -15.49 0.56 6.05
N THR A 212 -14.16 0.60 5.93
CA THR A 212 -13.46 1.48 4.97
C THR A 212 -13.74 1.06 3.53
N ALA A 213 -13.67 -0.23 3.21
CA ALA A 213 -13.97 -0.71 1.86
C ALA A 213 -15.41 -0.39 1.44
N GLU A 214 -16.37 -0.60 2.34
CA GLU A 214 -17.79 -0.28 2.11
C GLU A 214 -18.01 1.24 1.96
N ALA A 215 -17.42 2.06 2.83
CA ALA A 215 -17.54 3.51 2.78
C ALA A 215 -16.88 4.11 1.53
N LEU A 216 -15.70 3.60 1.15
CA LEU A 216 -15.00 4.02 -0.06
C LEU A 216 -15.86 3.70 -1.31
N ALA A 217 -16.35 2.46 -1.40
CA ALA A 217 -17.19 2.05 -2.53
C ALA A 217 -18.48 2.88 -2.63
N ALA A 218 -19.10 3.21 -1.49
CA ALA A 218 -20.30 4.06 -1.46
C ALA A 218 -20.04 5.53 -1.83
N ALA A 219 -18.83 6.02 -1.57
CA ALA A 219 -18.46 7.40 -1.90
C ALA A 219 -18.07 7.60 -3.37
N LEU A 220 -17.59 6.56 -4.03
CA LEU A 220 -17.09 6.60 -5.41
C LEU A 220 -18.22 6.40 -6.44
N PRO A 221 -18.23 7.17 -7.56
CA PRO A 221 -19.22 6.98 -8.64
C PRO A 221 -19.20 5.57 -9.24
N ASN A 222 -18.01 4.97 -9.36
CA ASN A 222 -17.79 3.63 -9.93
C ASN A 222 -17.10 2.70 -8.91
N GLY A 223 -17.50 2.82 -7.65
CA GLY A 223 -16.96 2.02 -6.55
C GLY A 223 -17.67 0.68 -6.37
N ARG A 224 -16.90 -0.36 -6.04
CA ARG A 224 -17.40 -1.68 -5.63
C ARG A 224 -16.67 -2.13 -4.38
N ALA A 225 -17.37 -2.73 -3.42
CA ALA A 225 -16.75 -3.37 -2.27
C ALA A 225 -16.78 -4.88 -2.41
N LEU A 226 -15.72 -5.54 -1.94
CA LEU A 226 -15.61 -6.99 -1.89
C LEU A 226 -15.00 -7.40 -0.55
N VAL A 227 -15.64 -8.32 0.15
CA VAL A 227 -15.05 -8.99 1.31
C VAL A 227 -14.62 -10.39 0.89
N LEU A 228 -13.36 -10.74 1.15
CA LEU A 228 -12.81 -12.05 0.86
C LEU A 228 -12.85 -12.90 2.12
N ASP A 229 -13.90 -13.71 2.26
CA ASP A 229 -14.08 -14.59 3.41
C ASP A 229 -12.89 -15.53 3.57
N GLY A 230 -12.39 -15.68 4.80
CA GLY A 230 -11.22 -16.50 5.12
C GLY A 230 -9.86 -15.92 4.69
N ALA A 231 -9.83 -14.80 3.96
CA ALA A 231 -8.59 -14.10 3.67
C ALA A 231 -8.02 -13.42 4.92
N THR A 232 -6.71 -13.40 5.02
CA THR A 232 -5.93 -12.64 6.00
C THR A 232 -5.29 -11.42 5.34
N HIS A 233 -4.63 -10.56 6.13
CA HIS A 233 -3.89 -9.39 5.65
C HIS A 233 -2.56 -9.79 4.96
N ASP A 234 -2.64 -10.74 4.02
CA ASP A 234 -1.49 -11.31 3.31
C ASP A 234 -1.72 -11.35 1.80
N LEU A 235 -0.63 -11.27 1.02
CA LEU A 235 -0.65 -11.35 -0.44
C LEU A 235 -0.73 -12.81 -0.94
N VAL A 236 -1.80 -13.52 -0.61
CA VAL A 236 -2.00 -14.92 -1.00
C VAL A 236 -2.52 -15.00 -2.45
N PRO A 237 -1.71 -15.47 -3.44
CA PRO A 237 -2.09 -15.43 -4.85
C PRO A 237 -3.37 -16.21 -5.18
N GLY A 238 -3.57 -17.36 -4.55
CA GLY A 238 -4.77 -18.20 -4.76
C GLY A 238 -6.07 -17.54 -4.32
N VAL A 239 -5.99 -16.57 -3.40
CA VAL A 239 -7.12 -15.80 -2.87
C VAL A 239 -7.33 -14.52 -3.66
N LEU A 240 -6.24 -13.79 -3.94
CA LEU A 240 -6.30 -12.44 -4.54
C LEU A 240 -6.37 -12.46 -6.07
N ALA A 241 -5.66 -13.37 -6.74
CA ALA A 241 -5.61 -13.34 -8.21
C ALA A 241 -6.97 -13.53 -8.88
N PRO A 242 -7.86 -14.44 -8.47
CA PRO A 242 -9.14 -14.60 -9.14
C PRO A 242 -10.01 -13.33 -9.17
N PRO A 243 -10.30 -12.65 -8.04
CA PRO A 243 -11.10 -11.45 -8.07
C PRO A 243 -10.39 -10.27 -8.75
N LEU A 244 -9.05 -10.17 -8.67
CA LEU A 244 -8.29 -9.13 -9.37
C LEU A 244 -8.35 -9.33 -10.88
N LEU A 245 -8.17 -10.56 -11.38
CA LEU A 245 -8.28 -10.87 -12.80
C LEU A 245 -9.68 -10.59 -13.33
N ALA A 246 -10.72 -10.94 -12.56
CA ALA A 246 -12.11 -10.65 -12.96
C ALA A 246 -12.40 -9.15 -13.01
N PHE A 247 -11.77 -8.35 -12.15
CA PHE A 247 -11.96 -6.91 -12.14
C PHE A 247 -11.15 -6.18 -13.21
N PHE A 248 -9.92 -6.61 -13.46
CA PHE A 248 -9.02 -5.98 -14.44
C PHE A 248 -9.26 -6.44 -15.90
N ALA A 249 -10.04 -7.48 -16.11
CA ALA A 249 -10.44 -7.95 -17.44
C ALA A 249 -11.14 -6.90 -18.31
#